data_7df443623da7cfd5ec02c6418cd13a89
#
_entry.id   7df443623da7cfd5ec02c6418cd13a89
#
_cell.length_a   1.000
_cell.length_b   1.000
_cell.length_c   1.000
_cell.angle_alpha   90.00
_cell.angle_beta   90.00
_cell.angle_gamma   90.00
#
_symmetry.space_group_name_H-M   'P 1'
#
loop_
_entity.id
_entity.type
_entity.pdbx_description
1 polymer ?
#
loop_
_entity_poly.entity_id
_entity_poly.type
_entity_poly.pdbx_seq_one_letter_code
_entity_poly.pdbx_strand_id
1 'polypeptide(L)'
;MVTPGVRLGIVRSISYGLFGKPDQFAPQLRELGAALVRVYFYWSQIEPEPGRFTFEAVDAFLDQLDGSEEVWVTVCSSSRWATRQATGFLPPSPARDPGAYRQFVDRLVRHCAGRVRYWQCDNEPSNVGLTWAGTAAEYVAQLQVLHQAVKDADPDAAVVLGGAPYALPASAPDSPERQFFDVLVRDGRDFFDLFDLHLYGDASRIPADIEATRGMMRGFGYEKPLVVGEYNAPWPNLYPEATAAMEQVMAAAFASGAAGQGTDTAPQRTPEEAAMASLYEQMASLPPQLRMFMRGCPKELEDKRHRINCRELVMRNLLALSCGIRRTVCWNLAPDIPGYENPLSIMDLLFGKLALMGYVGTELRHRHPSAETFALLADQLAGVEVDGVTRLEVSERPSVLLFEVHRSGRGPLLVVWDQRDSFHGEEEPPIAVDWPWPAPQAKAVDALGAAQSADVIDGRVHLQVSVTPLFVTAE
;
A
#
# COMPACT_ATOMS: atom_id res chain seq x y z
N MET A 1 14.64 18.58 -0.53
CA MET A 1 15.00 17.70 0.62
C MET A 1 13.75 17.04 1.17
N VAL A 2 13.77 15.73 1.46
CA VAL A 2 12.63 15.05 2.10
C VAL A 2 12.38 15.66 3.47
N THR A 3 11.11 15.97 3.79
CA THR A 3 10.74 16.55 5.10
C THR A 3 11.19 15.61 6.22
N PRO A 4 11.85 16.09 7.28
CA PRO A 4 12.21 15.25 8.42
C PRO A 4 10.95 14.73 9.13
N GLY A 5 11.02 13.52 9.69
CA GLY A 5 9.93 12.88 10.42
C GLY A 5 9.17 11.82 9.61
N VAL A 6 8.35 11.07 10.34
CA VAL A 6 7.51 10.00 9.82
C VAL A 6 6.24 10.60 9.19
N ARG A 7 5.81 10.04 8.06
CA ARG A 7 4.54 10.38 7.41
C ARG A 7 3.77 9.09 7.09
N LEU A 8 2.61 8.97 7.67
CA LEU A 8 1.64 7.93 7.31
C LEU A 8 0.78 8.45 6.18
N GLY A 9 0.59 7.64 5.17
CA GLY A 9 -0.15 7.99 3.98
C GLY A 9 -1.26 6.99 3.64
N ILE A 10 -2.11 7.40 2.72
CA ILE A 10 -3.18 6.57 2.18
C ILE A 10 -3.19 6.72 0.66
N VAL A 11 -3.39 5.59 -0.06
CA VAL A 11 -3.63 5.57 -1.50
C VAL A 11 -5.09 5.89 -1.78
N ARG A 12 -5.36 6.79 -2.73
CA ARG A 12 -6.66 6.85 -3.38
C ARG A 12 -6.61 6.03 -4.65
N SER A 13 -7.56 5.13 -4.83
CA SER A 13 -7.68 4.10 -5.87
C SER A 13 -6.93 4.40 -7.19
N ILE A 14 -6.38 3.37 -7.78
CA ILE A 14 -5.68 3.37 -9.07
C ILE A 14 -6.54 3.96 -10.22
N SER A 15 -7.87 3.88 -10.12
CA SER A 15 -8.80 4.37 -11.15
C SER A 15 -9.28 5.81 -10.94
N TYR A 16 -8.68 6.57 -10.02
CA TYR A 16 -9.15 7.93 -9.68
C TYR A 16 -9.37 8.83 -10.90
N GLY A 17 -10.63 9.23 -11.11
CA GLY A 17 -11.04 10.10 -12.22
C GLY A 17 -10.89 9.51 -13.62
N LEU A 18 -10.41 8.26 -13.78
CA LEU A 18 -10.19 7.65 -15.08
C LEU A 18 -11.51 7.24 -15.78
N PHE A 19 -12.45 6.69 -15.01
CA PHE A 19 -13.73 6.18 -15.54
C PHE A 19 -14.92 7.07 -15.22
N GLY A 20 -14.73 8.13 -14.45
CA GLY A 20 -15.82 9.03 -14.04
C GLY A 20 -15.30 10.34 -13.50
N LYS A 21 -16.18 11.12 -12.88
CA LYS A 21 -15.76 12.35 -12.19
C LYS A 21 -14.90 11.99 -10.98
N PRO A 22 -13.81 12.74 -10.74
CA PRO A 22 -13.05 12.63 -9.51
C PRO A 22 -13.95 12.83 -8.28
N ASP A 23 -13.81 11.97 -7.28
CA ASP A 23 -14.50 12.14 -6.01
C ASP A 23 -13.76 13.09 -5.06
N GLN A 24 -14.46 13.57 -4.04
CA GLN A 24 -13.89 14.41 -2.99
C GLN A 24 -13.45 13.53 -1.84
N PHE A 25 -12.16 13.48 -1.54
CA PHE A 25 -11.61 12.53 -0.56
C PHE A 25 -10.52 13.11 0.37
N ALA A 26 -9.83 14.18 0.01
CA ALA A 26 -8.74 14.70 0.83
C ALA A 26 -9.17 15.15 2.23
N PRO A 27 -10.36 15.74 2.44
CA PRO A 27 -10.86 16.02 3.80
C PRO A 27 -10.95 14.76 4.67
N GLN A 28 -11.47 13.66 4.13
CA GLN A 28 -11.59 12.38 4.85
C GLN A 28 -10.21 11.80 5.21
N LEU A 29 -9.27 11.92 4.27
CA LEU A 29 -7.89 11.50 4.48
C LEU A 29 -7.23 12.28 5.63
N ARG A 30 -7.41 13.61 5.68
CA ARG A 30 -6.92 14.46 6.79
C ARG A 30 -7.59 14.13 8.12
N GLU A 31 -8.89 13.87 8.12
CA GLU A 31 -9.62 13.46 9.33
C GLU A 31 -9.11 12.12 9.89
N LEU A 32 -8.56 11.25 9.05
CA LEU A 32 -7.86 10.03 9.48
C LEU A 32 -6.41 10.30 9.95
N GLY A 33 -5.94 11.55 9.90
CA GLY A 33 -4.58 11.92 10.30
C GLY A 33 -3.50 11.56 9.28
N ALA A 34 -3.87 11.20 8.05
CA ALA A 34 -2.90 10.94 7.00
C ALA A 34 -2.21 12.25 6.57
N ALA A 35 -0.89 12.21 6.49
CA ALA A 35 -0.03 13.33 6.11
C ALA A 35 0.65 13.14 4.74
N LEU A 36 0.31 12.08 4.03
CA LEU A 36 0.79 11.74 2.71
C LEU A 36 -0.37 11.14 1.90
N VAL A 37 -0.53 11.56 0.66
CA VAL A 37 -1.51 11.00 -0.27
C VAL A 37 -0.82 10.48 -1.52
N ARG A 38 -1.15 9.26 -1.94
CA ARG A 38 -0.69 8.68 -3.21
C ARG A 38 -1.87 8.52 -4.15
N VAL A 39 -1.72 9.05 -5.39
CA VAL A 39 -2.71 8.96 -6.47
C VAL A 39 -2.05 8.48 -7.76
N TYR A 40 -2.88 8.01 -8.70
CA TYR A 40 -2.46 7.51 -10.01
C TYR A 40 -3.02 8.41 -11.10
N PHE A 41 -2.15 8.92 -11.98
CA PHE A 41 -2.56 9.62 -13.17
C PHE A 41 -2.09 8.88 -14.42
N TYR A 42 -3.01 8.69 -15.35
CA TYR A 42 -2.78 7.97 -16.59
C TYR A 42 -2.50 8.93 -17.73
N TRP A 43 -1.55 8.59 -18.59
CA TRP A 43 -1.28 9.38 -19.79
C TRP A 43 -2.54 9.55 -20.66
N SER A 44 -3.33 8.47 -20.81
CA SER A 44 -4.62 8.52 -21.54
C SER A 44 -5.62 9.51 -20.96
N GLN A 45 -5.55 9.80 -19.65
CA GLN A 45 -6.41 10.74 -18.95
C GLN A 45 -5.97 12.19 -19.17
N ILE A 46 -4.66 12.42 -19.20
CA ILE A 46 -4.08 13.77 -19.30
C ILE A 46 -3.91 14.21 -20.76
N GLU A 47 -3.56 13.30 -21.66
CA GLU A 47 -3.39 13.54 -23.09
C GLU A 47 -4.12 12.44 -23.88
N PRO A 48 -5.46 12.51 -23.96
CA PRO A 48 -6.28 11.50 -24.65
C PRO A 48 -6.00 11.41 -26.16
N GLU A 49 -5.55 12.49 -26.78
CA GLU A 49 -5.16 12.61 -28.18
C GLU A 49 -3.84 13.39 -28.31
N PRO A 50 -3.04 13.18 -29.37
CA PRO A 50 -1.76 13.87 -29.53
C PRO A 50 -1.89 15.39 -29.43
N GLY A 51 -1.17 15.97 -28.47
CA GLY A 51 -1.13 17.44 -28.22
C GLY A 51 -2.37 18.02 -27.53
N ARG A 52 -3.41 17.22 -27.28
CA ARG A 52 -4.61 17.65 -26.58
C ARG A 52 -4.52 17.30 -25.10
N PHE A 53 -4.12 18.27 -24.30
CA PHE A 53 -3.98 18.10 -22.85
C PHE A 53 -5.24 18.54 -22.09
N THR A 54 -5.60 17.79 -21.06
CA THR A 54 -6.61 18.15 -20.06
C THR A 54 -6.08 17.79 -18.66
N PHE A 55 -6.25 18.71 -17.73
CA PHE A 55 -5.79 18.53 -16.35
C PHE A 55 -6.95 18.48 -15.36
N GLU A 56 -8.18 18.28 -15.83
CA GLU A 56 -9.38 18.31 -14.98
C GLU A 56 -9.29 17.40 -13.75
N ALA A 57 -8.79 16.16 -13.92
CA ALA A 57 -8.64 15.23 -12.79
C ALA A 57 -7.49 15.64 -11.86
N VAL A 58 -6.42 16.24 -12.41
CA VAL A 58 -5.28 16.77 -11.64
C VAL A 58 -5.74 17.98 -10.82
N ASP A 59 -6.44 18.92 -11.44
CA ASP A 59 -6.95 20.12 -10.78
C ASP A 59 -7.96 19.76 -9.69
N ALA A 60 -8.92 18.87 -10.00
CA ALA A 60 -9.89 18.37 -9.05
C ALA A 60 -9.25 17.67 -7.82
N PHE A 61 -8.08 17.05 -7.99
CA PHE A 61 -7.29 16.51 -6.90
C PHE A 61 -6.56 17.63 -6.14
N LEU A 62 -5.83 18.48 -6.84
CA LEU A 62 -5.00 19.51 -6.24
C LEU A 62 -5.84 20.57 -5.47
N ASP A 63 -7.07 20.83 -5.92
CA ASP A 63 -8.00 21.76 -5.25
C ASP A 63 -8.51 21.26 -3.90
N GLN A 64 -8.38 19.97 -3.61
CA GLN A 64 -8.74 19.37 -2.32
C GLN A 64 -7.65 19.50 -1.26
N LEU A 65 -6.42 19.78 -1.66
CA LEU A 65 -5.25 19.84 -0.78
C LEU A 65 -5.17 21.20 -0.08
N ASP A 66 -4.84 21.18 1.21
CA ASP A 66 -4.59 22.40 1.99
C ASP A 66 -3.11 22.73 2.18
N GLY A 67 -2.22 21.88 1.67
CA GLY A 67 -0.77 22.04 1.74
C GLY A 67 -0.12 21.38 2.97
N SER A 68 -0.88 20.70 3.82
CA SER A 68 -0.34 19.91 4.94
C SER A 68 0.13 18.54 4.51
N GLU A 69 -0.39 18.03 3.39
CA GLU A 69 -0.09 16.72 2.85
C GLU A 69 1.17 16.73 1.96
N GLU A 70 2.00 15.72 2.09
CA GLU A 70 2.93 15.35 1.02
C GLU A 70 2.14 14.63 -0.09
N VAL A 71 2.46 14.91 -1.34
CA VAL A 71 1.79 14.33 -2.51
C VAL A 71 2.74 13.41 -3.27
N TRP A 72 2.27 12.20 -3.53
CA TRP A 72 2.93 11.19 -4.35
C TRP A 72 2.05 10.84 -5.55
N VAL A 73 2.56 11.07 -6.75
CA VAL A 73 1.88 10.73 -8.01
C VAL A 73 2.58 9.56 -8.67
N THR A 74 1.84 8.50 -8.93
CA THR A 74 2.25 7.42 -9.83
C THR A 74 1.80 7.78 -11.25
N VAL A 75 2.76 7.98 -12.16
CA VAL A 75 2.54 8.31 -13.56
C VAL A 75 2.41 7.02 -14.34
N CYS A 76 1.20 6.69 -14.79
CA CYS A 76 0.92 5.47 -15.54
C CYS A 76 1.03 5.72 -17.04
N SER A 77 1.97 5.04 -17.67
CA SER A 77 2.24 5.14 -19.12
C SER A 77 1.29 4.29 -19.96
N SER A 78 -0.02 4.53 -19.80
CA SER A 78 -1.08 3.93 -20.61
C SER A 78 -1.65 4.96 -21.56
N SER A 79 -1.62 4.70 -22.86
CA SER A 79 -2.18 5.58 -23.89
C SER A 79 -2.60 4.79 -25.12
N ARG A 80 -3.77 5.14 -25.68
CA ARG A 80 -4.29 4.48 -26.88
C ARG A 80 -3.50 4.82 -28.14
N TRP A 81 -2.79 5.97 -28.13
CA TRP A 81 -2.05 6.46 -29.29
C TRP A 81 -0.53 6.47 -29.09
N ALA A 82 -0.05 6.71 -27.86
CA ALA A 82 1.36 7.01 -27.60
C ALA A 82 2.17 5.81 -27.13
N THR A 83 1.53 4.74 -26.65
CA THR A 83 2.22 3.57 -26.10
C THR A 83 2.16 2.37 -27.03
N ARG A 84 3.10 1.44 -26.88
CA ARG A 84 3.22 0.25 -27.72
C ARG A 84 1.97 -0.62 -27.63
N GLN A 85 1.45 -0.87 -26.44
CA GLN A 85 0.14 -1.46 -26.25
C GLN A 85 -0.89 -0.33 -26.12
N ALA A 86 -1.82 -0.30 -27.08
CA ALA A 86 -2.85 0.73 -27.16
C ALA A 86 -3.96 0.49 -26.15
N THR A 87 -3.75 0.94 -24.90
CA THR A 87 -4.73 0.84 -23.82
C THR A 87 -4.85 2.17 -23.07
N GLY A 88 -6.04 2.47 -22.55
CA GLY A 88 -6.25 3.66 -21.71
C GLY A 88 -6.06 3.39 -20.23
N PHE A 89 -5.86 2.14 -19.81
CA PHE A 89 -5.78 1.74 -18.40
C PHE A 89 -4.60 0.78 -18.15
N LEU A 90 -4.84 -0.52 -18.06
CA LEU A 90 -3.83 -1.54 -17.82
C LEU A 90 -3.68 -2.48 -19.03
N PRO A 91 -2.50 -3.01 -19.25
CA PRO A 91 -1.21 -2.65 -18.63
C PRO A 91 -0.60 -1.40 -19.26
N PRO A 92 0.13 -0.57 -18.49
CA PRO A 92 1.06 0.41 -19.04
C PRO A 92 2.10 -0.27 -19.95
N SER A 93 2.64 0.47 -20.89
CA SER A 93 3.68 -0.08 -21.78
C SER A 93 4.65 1.00 -22.25
N PRO A 94 5.82 0.62 -22.80
CA PRO A 94 6.79 1.56 -23.32
C PRO A 94 6.16 2.58 -24.28
N ALA A 95 6.54 3.84 -24.14
CA ALA A 95 6.21 4.88 -25.07
C ALA A 95 6.78 4.55 -26.48
N ARG A 96 5.99 4.80 -27.53
CA ARG A 96 6.48 4.66 -28.93
C ARG A 96 7.51 5.71 -29.28
N ASP A 97 7.33 6.92 -28.72
CA ASP A 97 8.23 8.05 -28.85
C ASP A 97 8.62 8.56 -27.44
N PRO A 98 9.88 8.40 -27.02
CA PRO A 98 10.37 8.96 -25.76
C PRO A 98 10.22 10.48 -25.65
N GLY A 99 10.24 11.20 -26.77
CA GLY A 99 10.04 12.66 -26.83
C GLY A 99 8.61 13.04 -26.46
N ALA A 100 7.61 12.30 -26.95
CA ALA A 100 6.22 12.50 -26.57
C ALA A 100 5.99 12.20 -25.07
N TYR A 101 6.60 11.13 -24.56
CA TYR A 101 6.53 10.81 -23.12
C TYR A 101 7.17 11.89 -22.26
N ARG A 102 8.35 12.38 -22.67
CA ARG A 102 9.02 13.50 -21.99
C ARG A 102 8.13 14.75 -21.96
N GLN A 103 7.51 15.10 -23.08
CA GLN A 103 6.61 16.26 -23.18
C GLN A 103 5.41 16.11 -22.25
N PHE A 104 4.79 14.91 -22.21
CA PHE A 104 3.70 14.60 -21.32
C PHE A 104 4.08 14.79 -19.85
N VAL A 105 5.20 14.17 -19.41
CA VAL A 105 5.68 14.28 -18.02
C VAL A 105 6.05 15.72 -17.67
N ASP A 106 6.80 16.43 -18.53
CA ASP A 106 7.19 17.83 -18.30
C ASP A 106 5.96 18.74 -18.10
N ARG A 107 4.93 18.59 -18.95
CA ARG A 107 3.69 19.35 -18.81
C ARG A 107 2.94 19.03 -17.53
N LEU A 108 2.83 17.75 -17.17
CA LEU A 108 2.17 17.32 -15.94
C LEU A 108 2.88 17.88 -14.70
N VAL A 109 4.20 17.75 -14.62
CA VAL A 109 5.00 18.23 -13.49
C VAL A 109 4.90 19.76 -13.36
N ARG A 110 5.03 20.50 -14.45
CA ARG A 110 4.90 21.99 -14.44
C ARG A 110 3.49 22.43 -14.07
N HIS A 111 2.45 21.69 -14.49
CA HIS A 111 1.08 21.98 -14.13
C HIS A 111 0.85 21.86 -12.62
N CYS A 112 1.47 20.87 -11.98
CA CYS A 112 1.40 20.70 -10.53
C CYS A 112 2.16 21.78 -9.73
N ALA A 113 3.01 22.60 -10.36
CA ALA A 113 3.67 23.77 -9.78
C ALA A 113 4.34 23.53 -8.42
N GLY A 114 5.11 22.44 -8.27
CA GLY A 114 5.83 22.10 -7.04
C GLY A 114 4.96 21.51 -5.90
N ARG A 115 3.68 21.29 -6.13
CA ARG A 115 2.76 20.70 -5.13
C ARG A 115 2.91 19.19 -4.98
N VAL A 116 3.59 18.50 -5.92
CA VAL A 116 3.84 17.05 -5.89
C VAL A 116 5.27 16.80 -5.45
N ARG A 117 5.44 16.04 -4.38
CA ARG A 117 6.75 15.75 -3.79
C ARG A 117 7.41 14.54 -4.42
N TYR A 118 6.64 13.52 -4.78
CA TYR A 118 7.12 12.24 -5.27
C TYR A 118 6.49 11.90 -6.61
N TRP A 119 7.33 11.56 -7.60
CA TRP A 119 6.91 11.14 -8.93
C TRP A 119 7.39 9.71 -9.15
N GLN A 120 6.47 8.78 -9.35
CA GLN A 120 6.77 7.39 -9.57
C GLN A 120 6.52 6.99 -11.03
N CYS A 121 7.46 6.22 -11.60
CA CYS A 121 7.33 5.66 -12.93
C CYS A 121 6.57 4.34 -12.85
N ASP A 122 5.31 4.33 -13.29
CA ASP A 122 4.43 3.16 -13.27
C ASP A 122 4.38 2.44 -11.90
N ASN A 123 3.71 1.30 -11.80
CA ASN A 123 3.58 0.52 -10.57
C ASN A 123 3.94 -0.96 -10.81
N GLU A 124 4.66 -1.61 -9.89
CA GLU A 124 5.01 -3.03 -9.91
C GLU A 124 5.43 -3.57 -11.29
N PRO A 125 6.46 -2.99 -11.95
CA PRO A 125 6.73 -3.26 -13.37
C PRO A 125 7.20 -4.70 -13.65
N SER A 126 7.57 -5.47 -12.63
CA SER A 126 7.92 -6.89 -12.78
C SER A 126 6.70 -7.81 -12.95
N ASN A 127 5.49 -7.33 -12.65
CA ASN A 127 4.25 -8.05 -12.97
C ASN A 127 3.93 -7.90 -14.47
N VAL A 128 4.78 -8.52 -15.30
CA VAL A 128 4.74 -8.37 -16.75
C VAL A 128 3.40 -8.86 -17.31
N GLY A 129 2.78 -8.03 -18.16
CA GLY A 129 1.46 -8.29 -18.73
C GLY A 129 0.29 -7.79 -17.88
N LEU A 130 0.50 -7.48 -16.61
CA LEU A 130 -0.53 -6.94 -15.71
C LEU A 130 -0.33 -5.44 -15.44
N THR A 131 0.84 -5.05 -14.94
CA THR A 131 1.17 -3.67 -14.57
C THR A 131 2.33 -3.08 -15.36
N TRP A 132 2.87 -3.83 -16.30
CA TRP A 132 3.84 -3.39 -17.32
C TRP A 132 3.86 -4.35 -18.52
N ALA A 133 3.78 -3.84 -19.75
CA ALA A 133 3.86 -4.64 -20.97
C ALA A 133 5.16 -4.33 -21.74
N GLY A 134 6.29 -4.44 -21.06
CA GLY A 134 7.62 -4.22 -21.60
C GLY A 134 8.69 -5.05 -20.90
N THR A 135 9.92 -4.91 -21.36
CA THR A 135 11.12 -5.48 -20.72
C THR A 135 11.62 -4.59 -19.60
N ALA A 136 12.50 -5.11 -18.74
CA ALA A 136 13.18 -4.33 -17.71
C ALA A 136 14.05 -3.20 -18.32
N ALA A 137 14.74 -3.46 -19.44
CA ALA A 137 15.56 -2.45 -20.12
C ALA A 137 14.70 -1.30 -20.69
N GLU A 138 13.52 -1.60 -21.23
CA GLU A 138 12.58 -0.58 -21.70
C GLU A 138 12.01 0.24 -20.54
N TYR A 139 11.76 -0.40 -19.38
CA TYR A 139 11.37 0.31 -18.18
C TYR A 139 12.45 1.28 -17.70
N VAL A 140 13.71 0.85 -17.66
CA VAL A 140 14.86 1.73 -17.32
C VAL A 140 14.96 2.92 -18.27
N ALA A 141 14.79 2.69 -19.57
CA ALA A 141 14.80 3.79 -20.56
C ALA A 141 13.66 4.80 -20.30
N GLN A 142 12.47 4.32 -19.96
CA GLN A 142 11.33 5.19 -19.64
C GLN A 142 11.50 5.90 -18.29
N LEU A 143 12.01 5.23 -17.27
CA LEU A 143 12.40 5.83 -15.98
C LEU A 143 13.42 6.96 -16.15
N GLN A 144 14.41 6.78 -17.03
CA GLN A 144 15.39 7.83 -17.37
C GLN A 144 14.69 9.06 -17.94
N VAL A 145 13.75 8.88 -18.86
CA VAL A 145 13.00 10.00 -19.45
C VAL A 145 12.16 10.72 -18.41
N LEU A 146 11.45 9.97 -17.55
CA LEU A 146 10.65 10.53 -16.46
C LEU A 146 11.56 11.32 -15.50
N HIS A 147 12.65 10.71 -15.04
CA HIS A 147 13.60 11.36 -14.12
C HIS A 147 14.09 12.70 -14.69
N GLN A 148 14.54 12.71 -15.96
CA GLN A 148 15.03 13.92 -16.59
C GLN A 148 13.93 14.99 -16.68
N ALA A 149 12.71 14.62 -17.10
CA ALA A 149 11.59 15.55 -17.20
C ALA A 149 11.19 16.14 -15.84
N VAL A 150 11.14 15.30 -14.81
CA VAL A 150 10.86 15.74 -13.44
C VAL A 150 11.93 16.70 -12.93
N LYS A 151 13.22 16.34 -13.06
CA LYS A 151 14.32 17.18 -12.54
C LYS A 151 14.48 18.51 -13.28
N ASP A 152 14.13 18.55 -14.58
CA ASP A 152 14.13 19.80 -15.36
C ASP A 152 12.93 20.72 -15.01
N ALA A 153 11.82 20.14 -14.62
CA ALA A 153 10.61 20.90 -14.30
C ALA A 153 10.54 21.28 -12.80
N ASP A 154 10.97 20.39 -11.91
CA ASP A 154 11.02 20.55 -10.44
C ASP A 154 12.23 19.81 -9.87
N PRO A 155 13.37 20.48 -9.72
CA PRO A 155 14.60 19.87 -9.21
C PRO A 155 14.51 19.33 -7.77
N ASP A 156 13.59 19.86 -6.97
CA ASP A 156 13.39 19.48 -5.58
C ASP A 156 12.50 18.25 -5.40
N ALA A 157 11.72 17.89 -6.42
CA ALA A 157 10.90 16.68 -6.42
C ALA A 157 11.76 15.41 -6.45
N ALA A 158 11.29 14.36 -5.77
CA ALA A 158 11.96 13.07 -5.77
C ALA A 158 11.31 12.10 -6.77
N VAL A 159 12.14 11.35 -7.47
CA VAL A 159 11.71 10.27 -8.36
C VAL A 159 11.73 8.95 -7.60
N VAL A 160 10.63 8.21 -7.67
CA VAL A 160 10.45 6.94 -7.01
C VAL A 160 10.51 5.82 -8.04
N LEU A 161 11.31 4.79 -7.79
CA LEU A 161 11.32 3.56 -8.58
C LEU A 161 9.94 2.89 -8.45
N GLY A 162 9.42 2.28 -9.51
CA GLY A 162 8.18 1.53 -9.48
C GLY A 162 8.19 0.46 -8.38
N GLY A 163 7.05 0.31 -7.68
CA GLY A 163 6.94 -0.53 -6.50
C GLY A 163 7.44 -1.96 -6.69
N ALA A 164 8.23 -2.44 -5.76
CA ALA A 164 8.64 -3.84 -5.71
C ALA A 164 7.53 -4.69 -5.10
N PRO A 165 7.01 -5.72 -5.81
CA PRO A 165 6.01 -6.62 -5.25
C PRO A 165 6.49 -7.27 -3.96
N TYR A 166 5.59 -7.56 -3.06
CA TYR A 166 5.89 -8.13 -1.73
C TYR A 166 6.70 -9.44 -1.78
N ALA A 167 6.59 -10.21 -2.86
CA ALA A 167 7.32 -11.47 -3.03
C ALA A 167 8.78 -11.28 -3.45
N LEU A 168 9.15 -10.11 -4.00
CA LEU A 168 10.48 -9.86 -4.56
C LEU A 168 11.62 -10.10 -3.57
N PRO A 169 11.60 -9.63 -2.31
CA PRO A 169 12.72 -9.81 -1.39
C PRO A 169 13.04 -11.28 -1.06
N ALA A 170 12.03 -12.15 -1.14
CA ALA A 170 12.15 -13.58 -0.89
C ALA A 170 12.32 -14.41 -2.19
N SER A 171 12.26 -13.77 -3.35
CA SER A 171 12.35 -14.45 -4.64
C SER A 171 13.75 -15.05 -4.89
N ALA A 172 13.79 -16.19 -5.55
CA ALA A 172 15.05 -16.80 -5.96
C ALA A 172 15.82 -15.89 -6.93
N PRO A 173 17.16 -15.87 -6.90
CA PRO A 173 17.96 -15.00 -7.77
C PRO A 173 17.73 -15.21 -9.28
N ASP A 174 17.27 -16.38 -9.66
CA ASP A 174 16.96 -16.77 -11.04
C ASP A 174 15.48 -16.62 -11.41
N SER A 175 14.64 -16.14 -10.49
CA SER A 175 13.24 -15.86 -10.81
C SER A 175 13.09 -14.67 -11.76
N PRO A 176 12.08 -14.67 -12.63
CA PRO A 176 11.84 -13.57 -13.58
C PRO A 176 11.70 -12.20 -12.89
N GLU A 177 10.99 -12.14 -11.77
CA GLU A 177 10.77 -10.92 -11.00
C GLU A 177 12.08 -10.38 -10.43
N ARG A 178 12.93 -11.28 -9.89
CA ARG A 178 14.22 -10.91 -9.36
C ARG A 178 15.15 -10.41 -10.45
N GLN A 179 15.25 -11.11 -11.56
CA GLN A 179 16.06 -10.70 -12.72
C GLN A 179 15.59 -9.36 -13.29
N PHE A 180 14.27 -9.12 -13.31
CA PHE A 180 13.71 -7.84 -13.74
C PHE A 180 14.23 -6.71 -12.83
N PHE A 181 14.06 -6.84 -11.51
CA PHE A 181 14.49 -5.82 -10.55
C PHE A 181 16.02 -5.67 -10.47
N ASP A 182 16.79 -6.73 -10.67
CA ASP A 182 18.26 -6.63 -10.73
C ASP A 182 18.70 -5.72 -11.89
N VAL A 183 18.00 -5.74 -13.04
CA VAL A 183 18.24 -4.78 -14.14
C VAL A 183 17.86 -3.35 -13.72
N LEU A 184 16.71 -3.17 -13.08
CA LEU A 184 16.26 -1.84 -12.63
C LEU A 184 17.23 -1.24 -11.62
N VAL A 185 17.68 -2.01 -10.65
CA VAL A 185 18.60 -1.57 -9.59
C VAL A 185 19.99 -1.29 -10.15
N ARG A 186 20.48 -2.12 -11.09
CA ARG A 186 21.80 -1.96 -11.69
C ARG A 186 21.84 -0.78 -12.67
N ASP A 187 20.94 -0.78 -13.65
CA ASP A 187 21.01 0.12 -14.80
C ASP A 187 20.21 1.41 -14.59
N GLY A 188 19.19 1.36 -13.71
CA GLY A 188 18.36 2.51 -13.36
C GLY A 188 18.86 3.35 -12.18
N ARG A 189 19.97 2.98 -11.53
CA ARG A 189 20.45 3.56 -10.27
C ARG A 189 20.55 5.09 -10.26
N ASP A 190 20.85 5.71 -11.38
CA ASP A 190 21.02 7.16 -11.49
C ASP A 190 19.69 7.90 -11.80
N PHE A 191 18.59 7.16 -11.98
CA PHE A 191 17.31 7.70 -12.44
C PHE A 191 16.18 7.60 -11.42
N PHE A 192 16.46 7.25 -10.15
CA PHE A 192 15.51 7.35 -9.05
C PHE A 192 16.20 7.82 -7.77
N ASP A 193 15.46 8.42 -6.87
CA ASP A 193 15.93 8.92 -5.58
C ASP A 193 15.52 7.96 -4.43
N LEU A 194 14.37 7.30 -4.56
CA LEU A 194 13.76 6.45 -3.55
C LEU A 194 13.35 5.10 -4.17
N PHE A 195 13.56 4.03 -3.40
CA PHE A 195 13.09 2.70 -3.79
C PHE A 195 11.78 2.39 -3.07
N ASP A 196 10.72 2.06 -3.81
CA ASP A 196 9.42 1.71 -3.27
C ASP A 196 9.29 0.19 -3.08
N LEU A 197 8.89 -0.22 -1.87
CA LEU A 197 8.63 -1.62 -1.49
C LEU A 197 7.18 -1.78 -1.05
N HIS A 198 6.49 -2.79 -1.57
CA HIS A 198 5.13 -3.13 -1.17
C HIS A 198 5.11 -4.21 -0.08
N LEU A 199 4.35 -4.00 0.99
CA LEU A 199 4.33 -4.88 2.16
C LEU A 199 2.97 -5.55 2.33
N TYR A 200 2.68 -6.55 1.48
CA TYR A 200 1.48 -7.40 1.57
C TYR A 200 1.76 -8.79 2.16
N GLY A 201 3.02 -9.19 2.21
CA GLY A 201 3.45 -10.49 2.76
C GLY A 201 3.22 -10.64 4.26
N ASP A 202 3.72 -11.70 4.87
CA ASP A 202 3.68 -11.91 6.33
C ASP A 202 4.40 -10.76 7.05
N ALA A 203 3.71 -10.13 8.01
CA ALA A 203 4.24 -8.99 8.75
C ALA A 203 5.56 -9.32 9.47
N SER A 204 5.72 -10.56 9.95
CA SER A 204 6.96 -11.00 10.65
C SER A 204 8.21 -10.92 9.77
N ARG A 205 8.03 -10.96 8.46
CA ARG A 205 9.12 -10.89 7.48
C ARG A 205 9.56 -9.47 7.13
N ILE A 206 8.78 -8.45 7.48
CA ILE A 206 9.04 -7.05 7.08
C ILE A 206 10.48 -6.61 7.34
N PRO A 207 11.09 -6.85 8.52
CA PRO A 207 12.49 -6.49 8.75
C PRO A 207 13.47 -7.19 7.80
N ALA A 208 13.24 -8.49 7.55
CA ALA A 208 14.09 -9.27 6.64
C ALA A 208 13.91 -8.84 5.17
N ASP A 209 12.69 -8.52 4.76
CA ASP A 209 12.37 -8.09 3.40
C ASP A 209 12.95 -6.69 3.11
N ILE A 210 12.91 -5.77 4.08
CA ILE A 210 13.57 -4.46 3.99
C ILE A 210 15.09 -4.62 3.85
N GLU A 211 15.69 -5.49 4.67
CA GLU A 211 17.14 -5.73 4.63
C GLU A 211 17.57 -6.44 3.34
N ALA A 212 16.80 -7.39 2.84
CA ALA A 212 17.04 -8.03 1.55
C ALA A 212 16.98 -7.02 0.39
N THR A 213 16.02 -6.08 0.42
CA THR A 213 15.90 -5.00 -0.57
C THR A 213 17.10 -4.06 -0.54
N ARG A 214 17.59 -3.68 0.65
CA ARG A 214 18.84 -2.93 0.79
C ARG A 214 20.04 -3.73 0.25
N GLY A 215 20.06 -5.03 0.55
CA GLY A 215 21.08 -5.96 0.06
C GLY A 215 21.15 -6.02 -1.46
N MET A 216 20.02 -5.93 -2.17
CA MET A 216 20.00 -5.84 -3.62
C MET A 216 20.77 -4.61 -4.13
N MET A 217 20.52 -3.43 -3.57
CA MET A 217 21.22 -2.21 -3.96
C MET A 217 22.72 -2.26 -3.59
N ARG A 218 23.04 -2.76 -2.38
CA ARG A 218 24.44 -2.92 -1.94
C ARG A 218 25.22 -3.88 -2.83
N GLY A 219 24.56 -4.89 -3.40
CA GLY A 219 25.17 -5.79 -4.40
C GLY A 219 25.69 -5.06 -5.64
N PHE A 220 25.14 -3.88 -5.94
CA PHE A 220 25.60 -2.99 -7.03
C PHE A 220 26.40 -1.76 -6.53
N GLY A 221 26.82 -1.77 -5.26
CA GLY A 221 27.74 -0.78 -4.69
C GLY A 221 27.08 0.53 -4.23
N TYR A 222 25.77 0.57 -4.00
CA TYR A 222 25.08 1.75 -3.49
C TYR A 222 23.90 1.37 -2.58
N GLU A 223 23.33 2.35 -1.87
CA GLU A 223 22.07 2.22 -1.14
C GLU A 223 21.30 3.53 -1.25
N LYS A 224 19.99 3.44 -1.47
CA LYS A 224 19.07 4.57 -1.46
C LYS A 224 17.99 4.37 -0.41
N PRO A 225 17.37 5.46 0.09
CA PRO A 225 16.29 5.36 1.04
C PRO A 225 15.12 4.53 0.48
N LEU A 226 14.53 3.70 1.34
CA LEU A 226 13.32 2.94 1.04
C LEU A 226 12.09 3.71 1.51
N VAL A 227 11.00 3.55 0.76
CA VAL A 227 9.65 3.97 1.11
C VAL A 227 8.72 2.78 0.92
N VAL A 228 7.56 2.82 1.57
CA VAL A 228 6.51 1.81 1.41
C VAL A 228 5.31 2.46 0.74
N GLY A 229 5.19 2.29 -0.57
CA GLY A 229 4.11 2.87 -1.38
C GLY A 229 2.78 2.15 -1.27
N GLU A 230 2.83 0.88 -0.82
CA GLU A 230 1.62 0.11 -0.54
C GLU A 230 1.85 -0.88 0.60
N TYR A 231 0.93 -0.90 1.53
CA TYR A 231 0.80 -1.96 2.52
C TYR A 231 -0.67 -2.13 2.91
N ASN A 232 -1.07 -3.34 3.17
CA ASN A 232 -2.30 -3.69 3.90
C ASN A 232 -2.33 -5.20 4.15
N ALA A 233 -3.28 -5.65 5.00
CA ALA A 233 -3.64 -7.05 5.24
C ALA A 233 -4.98 -7.09 6.01
N PRO A 234 -5.66 -8.25 6.08
CA PRO A 234 -5.26 -9.51 5.42
C PRO A 234 -5.60 -9.50 3.93
N TRP A 235 -4.94 -10.35 3.17
CA TRP A 235 -5.35 -10.68 1.82
C TRP A 235 -5.26 -12.21 1.60
N PRO A 236 -5.99 -12.78 0.63
CA PRO A 236 -6.15 -14.24 0.54
C PRO A 236 -4.84 -15.04 0.48
N ASN A 237 -3.83 -14.51 -0.23
CA ASN A 237 -2.57 -15.26 -0.43
C ASN A 237 -1.69 -15.39 0.84
N LEU A 238 -2.07 -14.76 1.96
CA LEU A 238 -1.44 -15.02 3.25
C LEU A 238 -1.85 -16.37 3.86
N TYR A 239 -2.92 -16.98 3.34
CA TYR A 239 -3.51 -18.20 3.87
C TYR A 239 -3.37 -19.33 2.84
N PRO A 240 -2.58 -20.39 3.14
CA PRO A 240 -2.39 -21.50 2.21
C PRO A 240 -3.70 -22.15 1.75
N GLU A 241 -4.67 -22.28 2.65
CA GLU A 241 -5.99 -22.84 2.35
C GLU A 241 -6.77 -21.98 1.36
N ALA A 242 -6.68 -20.66 1.47
CA ALA A 242 -7.32 -19.74 0.55
C ALA A 242 -6.61 -19.76 -0.81
N THR A 243 -5.27 -19.77 -0.82
CA THR A 243 -4.48 -19.84 -2.05
C THR A 243 -4.80 -21.10 -2.86
N ALA A 244 -4.82 -22.27 -2.23
CA ALA A 244 -5.15 -23.53 -2.89
C ALA A 244 -6.57 -23.52 -3.50
N ALA A 245 -7.55 -22.93 -2.79
CA ALA A 245 -8.91 -22.81 -3.30
C ALA A 245 -9.04 -21.82 -4.47
N MET A 246 -8.12 -20.85 -4.60
CA MET A 246 -8.14 -19.83 -5.65
C MET A 246 -7.35 -20.19 -6.91
N GLU A 247 -6.59 -21.27 -6.92
CA GLU A 247 -5.67 -21.60 -8.04
C GLU A 247 -6.35 -21.57 -9.42
N GLN A 248 -7.56 -22.11 -9.54
CA GLN A 248 -8.30 -22.12 -10.81
C GLN A 248 -8.73 -20.71 -11.24
N VAL A 249 -9.14 -19.87 -10.28
CA VAL A 249 -9.55 -18.48 -10.53
C VAL A 249 -8.35 -17.66 -10.98
N MET A 250 -7.22 -17.81 -10.31
CA MET A 250 -5.97 -17.14 -10.67
C MET A 250 -5.51 -17.51 -12.07
N ALA A 251 -5.53 -18.82 -12.41
CA ALA A 251 -5.18 -19.29 -13.75
C ALA A 251 -6.10 -18.68 -14.83
N ALA A 252 -7.40 -18.59 -14.59
CA ALA A 252 -8.36 -17.98 -15.51
C ALA A 252 -8.14 -16.47 -15.66
N ALA A 253 -7.87 -15.76 -14.56
CA ALA A 253 -7.58 -14.33 -14.56
C ALA A 253 -6.33 -14.00 -15.40
N PHE A 254 -5.25 -14.76 -15.20
CA PHE A 254 -4.01 -14.59 -15.98
C PHE A 254 -4.22 -14.90 -17.46
N ALA A 255 -4.98 -15.94 -17.80
CA ALA A 255 -5.31 -16.25 -19.20
C ALA A 255 -6.13 -15.13 -19.86
N SER A 256 -7.07 -14.51 -19.14
CA SER A 256 -7.89 -13.41 -19.64
C SER A 256 -7.07 -12.14 -19.87
N GLY A 257 -6.16 -11.81 -18.95
CA GLY A 257 -5.26 -10.66 -19.08
C GLY A 257 -4.31 -10.77 -20.27
N ALA A 258 -3.85 -11.98 -20.61
CA ALA A 258 -2.99 -12.24 -21.75
C ALA A 258 -3.74 -12.17 -23.10
N ALA A 259 -5.08 -12.32 -23.10
CA ALA A 259 -5.88 -12.39 -24.35
C ALA A 259 -6.24 -11.01 -24.94
N GLY A 260 -5.95 -9.89 -24.27
CA GLY A 260 -6.23 -8.55 -24.75
C GLY A 260 -7.73 -8.30 -24.97
N GLN A 261 -8.32 -7.31 -24.33
CA GLN A 261 -9.70 -6.91 -24.55
C GLN A 261 -9.98 -6.57 -26.03
N GLY A 262 -10.65 -7.46 -26.72
CA GLY A 262 -11.08 -7.25 -28.09
C GLY A 262 -12.15 -8.23 -28.50
N THR A 263 -13.43 -7.87 -28.37
CA THR A 263 -14.45 -7.97 -29.41
C THR A 263 -15.83 -7.52 -28.90
N ASP A 264 -16.48 -6.65 -29.66
CA ASP A 264 -17.87 -6.22 -29.57
C ASP A 264 -18.83 -7.39 -29.88
N THR A 265 -19.09 -8.25 -28.91
CA THR A 265 -20.19 -9.23 -28.95
C THR A 265 -20.76 -9.42 -27.55
N ALA A 266 -22.12 -9.47 -27.47
CA ALA A 266 -22.96 -9.51 -26.28
C ALA A 266 -22.48 -10.39 -25.10
N PRO A 267 -22.94 -10.15 -23.86
CA PRO A 267 -22.22 -10.40 -22.62
C PRO A 267 -22.15 -11.89 -22.26
N GLN A 268 -21.20 -12.60 -22.84
CA GLN A 268 -20.70 -13.83 -22.23
C GLN A 268 -19.67 -13.42 -21.18
N ARG A 269 -19.83 -13.96 -19.94
CA ARG A 269 -18.83 -13.80 -18.88
C ARG A 269 -17.45 -14.15 -19.39
N THR A 270 -16.45 -13.36 -19.04
CA THR A 270 -15.07 -13.73 -19.28
C THR A 270 -14.72 -15.04 -18.56
N PRO A 271 -13.65 -15.74 -18.93
CA PRO A 271 -13.18 -16.94 -18.18
C PRO A 271 -12.94 -16.64 -16.70
N GLU A 272 -12.41 -15.45 -16.37
CA GLU A 272 -12.24 -14.98 -15.00
C GLU A 272 -13.59 -14.84 -14.28
N GLU A 273 -14.54 -14.13 -14.86
CA GLU A 273 -15.88 -13.94 -14.27
C GLU A 273 -16.63 -15.26 -14.10
N ALA A 274 -16.46 -16.20 -15.02
CA ALA A 274 -17.06 -17.53 -14.90
C ALA A 274 -16.43 -18.33 -13.76
N ALA A 275 -15.12 -18.28 -13.59
CA ALA A 275 -14.40 -18.94 -12.50
C ALA A 275 -14.75 -18.31 -11.15
N MET A 276 -14.83 -16.97 -11.08
CA MET A 276 -15.27 -16.27 -9.88
C MET A 276 -16.71 -16.62 -9.51
N ALA A 277 -17.63 -16.66 -10.47
CA ALA A 277 -19.02 -17.06 -10.21
C ALA A 277 -19.11 -18.47 -9.64
N SER A 278 -18.35 -19.42 -10.21
CA SER A 278 -18.27 -20.80 -9.69
C SER A 278 -17.72 -20.85 -8.26
N LEU A 279 -16.72 -20.02 -7.95
CA LEU A 279 -16.18 -19.89 -6.59
C LEU A 279 -17.26 -19.39 -5.61
N TYR A 280 -18.06 -18.39 -5.99
CA TYR A 280 -19.16 -17.88 -5.17
C TYR A 280 -20.29 -18.89 -4.96
N GLU A 281 -20.62 -19.71 -5.96
CA GLU A 281 -21.60 -20.81 -5.84
C GLU A 281 -21.18 -21.84 -4.79
N GLN A 282 -19.89 -22.02 -4.58
CA GLN A 282 -19.30 -22.97 -3.64
C GLN A 282 -18.95 -22.33 -2.28
N MET A 283 -19.26 -21.05 -2.05
CA MET A 283 -18.79 -20.28 -0.88
C MET A 283 -18.97 -21.03 0.44
N ALA A 284 -20.11 -21.70 0.66
CA ALA A 284 -20.40 -22.38 1.92
C ALA A 284 -19.40 -23.52 2.27
N SER A 285 -18.78 -24.12 1.27
CA SER A 285 -17.79 -25.22 1.42
C SER A 285 -16.34 -24.76 1.44
N LEU A 286 -16.07 -23.49 1.13
CA LEU A 286 -14.73 -22.96 1.09
C LEU A 286 -14.14 -22.75 2.49
N PRO A 287 -12.80 -22.73 2.64
CA PRO A 287 -12.13 -22.41 3.90
C PRO A 287 -12.55 -21.03 4.44
N PRO A 288 -12.73 -20.87 5.76
CA PRO A 288 -13.10 -19.59 6.35
C PRO A 288 -12.10 -18.47 6.05
N GLN A 289 -10.81 -18.80 5.86
CA GLN A 289 -9.75 -17.89 5.47
C GLN A 289 -9.94 -17.30 4.06
N LEU A 290 -10.64 -17.98 3.16
CA LEU A 290 -11.03 -17.42 1.86
C LEU A 290 -12.39 -16.71 1.95
N ARG A 291 -13.34 -17.34 2.63
CA ARG A 291 -14.71 -16.80 2.74
C ARG A 291 -14.78 -15.40 3.31
N MET A 292 -13.90 -15.04 4.25
CA MET A 292 -13.88 -13.70 4.85
C MET A 292 -13.60 -12.56 3.85
N PHE A 293 -13.09 -12.87 2.65
CA PHE A 293 -12.86 -11.91 1.57
C PHE A 293 -14.03 -11.83 0.57
N MET A 294 -14.93 -12.80 0.61
CA MET A 294 -16.04 -12.88 -0.34
C MET A 294 -17.19 -11.96 0.08
N ARG A 295 -17.85 -11.35 -0.88
CA ARG A 295 -19.08 -10.56 -0.62
C ARG A 295 -20.18 -11.50 -0.12
N GLY A 296 -20.90 -11.08 0.93
CA GLY A 296 -21.96 -11.91 1.52
C GLY A 296 -21.46 -13.03 2.43
N CYS A 297 -20.21 -13.01 2.86
CA CYS A 297 -19.70 -13.93 3.87
C CYS A 297 -20.45 -13.76 5.21
N PRO A 298 -20.44 -14.78 6.09
CA PRO A 298 -20.99 -14.65 7.44
C PRO A 298 -20.40 -13.47 8.19
N LYS A 299 -21.26 -12.76 8.95
CA LYS A 299 -20.85 -11.56 9.70
C LYS A 299 -19.68 -11.81 10.64
N GLU A 300 -19.60 -12.96 11.27
CA GLU A 300 -18.53 -13.35 12.19
C GLU A 300 -17.17 -13.39 11.48
N LEU A 301 -17.14 -13.84 10.21
CA LEU A 301 -15.93 -13.84 9.39
C LEU A 301 -15.56 -12.43 8.91
N GLU A 302 -16.53 -11.62 8.57
CA GLU A 302 -16.29 -10.22 8.23
C GLU A 302 -15.74 -9.43 9.42
N ASP A 303 -16.33 -9.59 10.60
CA ASP A 303 -15.85 -8.99 11.84
C ASP A 303 -14.44 -9.48 12.18
N LYS A 304 -14.15 -10.78 12.01
CA LYS A 304 -12.79 -11.33 12.20
C LYS A 304 -11.78 -10.71 11.23
N ARG A 305 -12.12 -10.60 9.95
CA ARG A 305 -11.28 -9.94 8.95
C ARG A 305 -11.00 -8.49 9.34
N HIS A 306 -11.99 -7.74 9.83
CA HIS A 306 -11.79 -6.37 10.29
C HIS A 306 -10.82 -6.30 11.49
N ARG A 307 -10.93 -7.22 12.46
CA ARG A 307 -9.99 -7.26 13.59
C ARG A 307 -8.57 -7.57 13.13
N ILE A 308 -8.40 -8.52 12.19
CA ILE A 308 -7.09 -8.81 11.58
C ILE A 308 -6.56 -7.56 10.87
N ASN A 309 -7.38 -6.89 10.06
CA ASN A 309 -6.96 -5.68 9.34
C ASN A 309 -6.48 -4.58 10.31
N CYS A 310 -7.22 -4.31 11.39
CA CYS A 310 -6.81 -3.33 12.40
C CYS A 310 -5.46 -3.68 13.03
N ARG A 311 -5.23 -4.95 13.41
CA ARG A 311 -3.95 -5.40 13.97
C ARG A 311 -2.80 -5.21 12.98
N GLU A 312 -3.00 -5.64 11.74
CA GLU A 312 -2.00 -5.60 10.68
C GLU A 312 -1.58 -4.16 10.30
N LEU A 313 -2.51 -3.20 10.34
CA LEU A 313 -2.17 -1.79 10.11
C LEU A 313 -1.13 -1.29 11.14
N VAL A 314 -1.30 -1.63 12.40
CA VAL A 314 -0.35 -1.23 13.46
C VAL A 314 0.96 -1.98 13.32
N MET A 315 0.92 -3.32 13.21
CA MET A 315 2.10 -4.18 13.15
C MET A 315 3.02 -3.80 11.98
N ARG A 316 2.49 -3.66 10.77
CA ARG A 316 3.27 -3.32 9.56
C ARG A 316 3.96 -1.97 9.68
N ASN A 317 3.26 -0.97 10.21
CA ASN A 317 3.87 0.34 10.42
C ASN A 317 5.00 0.29 11.44
N LEU A 318 4.80 -0.29 12.63
CA LEU A 318 5.83 -0.35 13.66
C LEU A 318 7.06 -1.13 13.20
N LEU A 319 6.86 -2.27 12.51
CA LEU A 319 7.95 -3.07 11.94
C LEU A 319 8.72 -2.30 10.86
N ALA A 320 8.03 -1.63 9.94
CA ALA A 320 8.69 -0.84 8.90
C ALA A 320 9.43 0.38 9.47
N LEU A 321 8.80 1.12 10.39
CA LEU A 321 9.38 2.31 11.01
C LEU A 321 10.62 1.95 11.85
N SER A 322 10.60 0.82 12.57
CA SER A 322 11.77 0.36 13.34
C SER A 322 12.96 -0.04 12.46
N CYS A 323 12.74 -0.26 11.17
CA CYS A 323 13.77 -0.48 10.17
C CYS A 323 14.17 0.80 9.42
N GLY A 324 13.80 2.00 9.92
CA GLY A 324 14.18 3.30 9.34
C GLY A 324 13.36 3.72 8.12
N ILE A 325 12.24 3.05 7.83
CA ILE A 325 11.26 3.55 6.85
C ILE A 325 10.59 4.81 7.44
N ARG A 326 10.39 5.83 6.61
CA ARG A 326 9.81 7.11 7.06
C ARG A 326 8.52 7.49 6.34
N ARG A 327 8.17 6.79 5.28
CA ARG A 327 6.95 6.97 4.48
C ARG A 327 6.30 5.62 4.27
N THR A 328 5.08 5.48 4.77
CA THR A 328 4.26 4.28 4.56
C THR A 328 2.89 4.69 4.03
N VAL A 329 2.39 4.02 3.02
CA VAL A 329 1.12 4.37 2.38
C VAL A 329 0.18 3.16 2.40
N CYS A 330 -0.94 3.30 3.12
CA CYS A 330 -1.95 2.26 3.25
C CYS A 330 -2.75 2.12 1.95
N TRP A 331 -2.84 0.92 1.40
CA TRP A 331 -3.75 0.56 0.33
C TRP A 331 -5.08 0.09 0.91
N ASN A 332 -6.24 0.70 0.67
CA ASN A 332 -6.46 2.01 0.06
C ASN A 332 -7.57 2.75 0.83
N LEU A 333 -7.83 4.01 0.51
CA LEU A 333 -8.87 4.80 1.16
C LEU A 333 -10.28 4.26 0.87
N ALA A 334 -10.54 3.90 -0.38
CA ALA A 334 -11.88 3.60 -0.85
C ALA A 334 -11.86 2.53 -1.95
N PRO A 335 -12.97 1.77 -2.12
CA PRO A 335 -13.15 0.88 -3.25
C PRO A 335 -13.24 1.67 -4.57
N ASP A 336 -13.44 0.94 -5.67
CA ASP A 336 -13.71 1.54 -6.97
C ASP A 336 -14.89 2.51 -6.93
N ILE A 337 -14.89 3.45 -7.89
CA ILE A 337 -15.95 4.44 -8.01
C ILE A 337 -17.30 3.72 -8.22
N PRO A 338 -18.38 4.16 -7.54
CA PRO A 338 -19.70 3.55 -7.70
C PRO A 338 -20.14 3.45 -9.16
N GLY A 339 -20.58 2.27 -9.56
CA GLY A 339 -20.98 1.95 -10.95
C GLY A 339 -19.87 1.34 -11.81
N TYR A 340 -18.66 1.22 -11.28
CA TYR A 340 -17.52 0.57 -11.96
C TYR A 340 -17.00 -0.66 -11.21
N GLU A 341 -17.70 -1.06 -10.15
CA GLU A 341 -17.35 -2.25 -9.36
C GLU A 341 -17.58 -3.53 -10.18
N ASN A 342 -16.61 -4.42 -10.18
CA ASN A 342 -16.77 -5.77 -10.74
C ASN A 342 -16.58 -6.83 -9.63
N PRO A 343 -17.68 -7.28 -8.98
CA PRO A 343 -17.60 -8.27 -7.91
C PRO A 343 -17.15 -9.67 -8.37
N LEU A 344 -17.08 -9.89 -9.68
CA LEU A 344 -16.55 -11.10 -10.29
C LEU A 344 -15.11 -10.93 -10.80
N SER A 345 -14.43 -9.86 -10.40
CA SER A 345 -13.01 -9.68 -10.63
C SER A 345 -12.19 -10.32 -9.53
N ILE A 346 -11.08 -10.96 -9.89
CA ILE A 346 -10.08 -11.44 -8.92
C ILE A 346 -9.51 -10.27 -8.09
N MET A 347 -9.41 -9.08 -8.66
CA MET A 347 -8.94 -7.89 -7.96
C MET A 347 -9.91 -7.46 -6.84
N ASP A 348 -11.23 -7.62 -7.02
CA ASP A 348 -12.20 -7.38 -5.94
C ASP A 348 -12.01 -8.40 -4.79
N LEU A 349 -11.79 -9.67 -5.10
CA LEU A 349 -11.51 -10.69 -4.08
C LEU A 349 -10.20 -10.41 -3.32
N LEU A 350 -9.15 -9.99 -4.02
CA LEU A 350 -7.84 -9.73 -3.41
C LEU A 350 -7.81 -8.42 -2.61
N PHE A 351 -8.40 -7.35 -3.12
CA PHE A 351 -8.21 -5.99 -2.60
C PHE A 351 -9.50 -5.26 -2.23
N GLY A 352 -10.66 -5.71 -2.69
CA GLY A 352 -11.93 -5.01 -2.48
C GLY A 352 -12.35 -4.85 -1.02
N LYS A 353 -11.82 -5.69 -0.12
CA LYS A 353 -12.09 -5.64 1.33
C LYS A 353 -11.02 -4.89 2.14
N LEU A 354 -10.03 -4.27 1.49
CA LEU A 354 -8.94 -3.53 2.14
C LEU A 354 -9.20 -2.02 2.26
N ALA A 355 -10.32 -1.53 1.76
CA ALA A 355 -10.67 -0.12 1.84
C ALA A 355 -10.92 0.32 3.29
N LEU A 356 -10.39 1.51 3.64
CA LEU A 356 -10.62 2.14 4.94
C LEU A 356 -12.04 2.73 5.04
N MET A 357 -12.56 3.21 3.91
CA MET A 357 -13.87 3.85 3.83
C MET A 357 -14.71 3.25 2.70
N GLY A 358 -16.03 3.41 2.81
CA GLY A 358 -17.00 3.04 1.79
C GLY A 358 -17.86 4.21 1.35
N TYR A 359 -18.53 4.04 0.21
CA TYR A 359 -19.48 5.02 -0.30
C TYR A 359 -20.85 4.89 0.37
N VAL A 360 -21.48 6.04 0.62
CA VAL A 360 -22.92 6.17 0.88
C VAL A 360 -23.48 7.02 -0.27
N GLY A 361 -24.16 6.37 -1.21
CA GLY A 361 -24.44 7.00 -2.51
C GLY A 361 -23.14 7.25 -3.29
N THR A 362 -22.84 8.50 -3.60
CA THR A 362 -21.61 8.92 -4.31
C THR A 362 -20.55 9.53 -3.39
N GLU A 363 -20.78 9.56 -2.08
CA GLU A 363 -19.91 10.23 -1.12
C GLU A 363 -19.19 9.22 -0.22
N LEU A 364 -17.90 9.42 0.02
CA LEU A 364 -17.09 8.64 0.96
C LEU A 364 -17.46 9.06 2.39
N ARG A 365 -18.30 8.27 3.06
CA ARG A 365 -18.80 8.58 4.41
C ARG A 365 -18.76 7.42 5.38
N HIS A 366 -18.79 6.19 4.89
CA HIS A 366 -18.79 5.02 5.76
C HIS A 366 -17.35 4.67 6.16
N ARG A 367 -17.03 4.79 7.45
CA ARG A 367 -15.74 4.37 8.02
C ARG A 367 -15.81 2.90 8.43
N HIS A 368 -14.88 2.10 7.93
CA HIS A 368 -14.66 0.74 8.44
C HIS A 368 -13.82 0.78 9.74
N PRO A 369 -13.82 -0.28 10.55
CA PRO A 369 -13.00 -0.33 11.78
C PRO A 369 -11.53 0.00 11.55
N SER A 370 -10.97 -0.37 10.40
CA SER A 370 -9.60 -0.05 10.01
C SER A 370 -9.35 1.46 9.82
N ALA A 371 -10.35 2.25 9.45
CA ALA A 371 -10.23 3.71 9.39
C ALA A 371 -10.02 4.31 10.80
N GLU A 372 -10.75 3.82 11.78
CA GLU A 372 -10.59 4.26 13.17
C GLU A 372 -9.24 3.82 13.74
N THR A 373 -8.79 2.61 13.42
CA THR A 373 -7.44 2.15 13.77
C THR A 373 -6.36 2.99 13.12
N PHE A 374 -6.53 3.36 11.82
CA PHE A 374 -5.56 4.21 11.14
C PHE A 374 -5.49 5.59 11.81
N ALA A 375 -6.63 6.18 12.17
CA ALA A 375 -6.68 7.47 12.87
C ALA A 375 -6.03 7.38 14.26
N LEU A 376 -6.29 6.31 15.02
CA LEU A 376 -5.63 6.05 16.28
C LEU A 376 -4.11 5.93 16.10
N LEU A 377 -3.66 5.13 15.15
CA LEU A 377 -2.23 4.95 14.84
C LEU A 377 -1.58 6.29 14.46
N ALA A 378 -2.23 7.09 13.61
CA ALA A 378 -1.73 8.40 13.19
C ALA A 378 -1.60 9.37 14.38
N ASP A 379 -2.58 9.39 15.30
CA ASP A 379 -2.48 10.18 16.54
C ASP A 379 -1.35 9.66 17.43
N GLN A 380 -1.27 8.35 17.67
CA GLN A 380 -0.25 7.76 18.53
C GLN A 380 1.17 8.00 18.00
N LEU A 381 1.37 8.01 16.69
CA LEU A 381 2.65 8.25 16.04
C LEU A 381 2.90 9.73 15.69
N ALA A 382 2.00 10.64 16.05
CA ALA A 382 2.21 12.07 15.82
C ALA A 382 3.46 12.58 16.57
N GLY A 383 4.34 13.27 15.83
CA GLY A 383 5.58 13.80 16.37
C GLY A 383 6.71 12.78 16.54
N VAL A 384 6.59 11.57 15.96
CA VAL A 384 7.67 10.58 15.99
C VAL A 384 8.94 11.17 15.39
N GLU A 385 10.03 11.08 16.15
CA GLU A 385 11.35 11.59 15.76
C GLU A 385 11.96 10.72 14.65
N VAL A 386 12.97 11.26 14.01
CA VAL A 386 13.77 10.49 13.05
C VAL A 386 14.44 9.35 13.83
N ASP A 387 14.24 8.11 13.34
CA ASP A 387 14.70 6.89 14.02
C ASP A 387 14.13 6.69 15.43
N GLY A 388 12.98 7.33 15.72
CA GLY A 388 12.31 7.32 17.02
C GLY A 388 11.52 6.05 17.33
N VAL A 389 11.52 5.03 16.46
CA VAL A 389 10.87 3.73 16.73
C VAL A 389 11.95 2.68 16.92
N THR A 390 12.07 2.17 18.13
CA THR A 390 13.08 1.16 18.48
C THR A 390 12.40 -0.12 18.94
N ARG A 391 12.73 -1.24 18.30
CA ARG A 391 12.33 -2.56 18.74
C ARG A 391 13.19 -2.98 19.91
N LEU A 392 12.56 -3.41 21.01
CA LEU A 392 13.21 -3.88 22.21
C LEU A 392 13.05 -5.40 22.36
N GLU A 393 14.08 -6.06 22.90
CA GLU A 393 14.04 -7.50 23.16
C GLU A 393 13.37 -7.81 24.49
N VAL A 394 12.45 -8.75 24.49
CA VAL A 394 11.84 -9.32 25.69
C VAL A 394 12.42 -10.73 25.88
N SER A 395 13.57 -10.81 26.55
CA SER A 395 14.46 -12.00 26.58
C SER A 395 13.76 -13.30 26.97
N GLU A 396 12.78 -13.24 27.89
CA GLU A 396 12.04 -14.41 28.36
C GLU A 396 10.86 -14.80 27.47
N ARG A 397 10.53 -13.96 26.45
CA ARG A 397 9.34 -14.11 25.61
C ARG A 397 9.63 -13.65 24.19
N PRO A 398 10.29 -14.47 23.38
CA PRO A 398 10.73 -14.08 22.02
C PRO A 398 9.57 -13.83 21.05
N SER A 399 8.36 -14.32 21.36
CA SER A 399 7.16 -14.04 20.58
C SER A 399 6.59 -12.64 20.85
N VAL A 400 6.98 -11.99 21.97
CA VAL A 400 6.52 -10.63 22.28
C VAL A 400 7.34 -9.62 21.48
N LEU A 401 6.64 -8.83 20.68
CA LEU A 401 7.20 -7.69 19.96
C LEU A 401 6.87 -6.43 20.75
N LEU A 402 7.90 -5.71 21.17
CA LEU A 402 7.80 -4.49 21.97
C LEU A 402 8.59 -3.37 21.29
N PHE A 403 7.96 -2.22 21.17
CA PHE A 403 8.54 -1.03 20.54
C PHE A 403 8.44 0.15 21.49
N GLU A 404 9.56 0.83 21.68
CA GLU A 404 9.60 2.15 22.28
C GLU A 404 9.52 3.21 21.17
N VAL A 405 8.66 4.21 21.38
CA VAL A 405 8.42 5.27 20.40
C VAL A 405 8.70 6.62 21.02
N HIS A 406 9.73 7.27 20.51
CA HIS A 406 10.13 8.62 20.89
C HIS A 406 9.41 9.67 20.06
N ARG A 407 8.72 10.59 20.74
CA ARG A 407 7.87 11.61 20.12
C ARG A 407 8.19 13.00 20.67
N SER A 408 8.45 13.95 19.79
CA SER A 408 8.68 15.34 20.18
C SER A 408 7.44 15.95 20.88
N GLY A 409 7.63 16.45 22.09
CA GLY A 409 6.58 17.12 22.85
C GLY A 409 5.49 16.21 23.43
N ARG A 410 5.64 14.88 23.34
CA ARG A 410 4.71 13.88 23.92
C ARG A 410 5.45 12.94 24.87
N GLY A 411 4.72 12.40 25.84
CA GLY A 411 5.26 11.41 26.78
C GLY A 411 5.65 10.08 26.12
N PRO A 412 6.23 9.15 26.92
CA PRO A 412 6.62 7.83 26.42
C PRO A 412 5.45 7.09 25.80
N LEU A 413 5.74 6.31 24.76
CA LEU A 413 4.81 5.38 24.15
C LEU A 413 5.51 4.04 24.00
N LEU A 414 4.87 2.98 24.50
CA LEU A 414 5.21 1.60 24.13
C LEU A 414 4.11 1.05 23.22
N VAL A 415 4.52 0.25 22.24
CA VAL A 415 3.57 -0.56 21.45
C VAL A 415 4.00 -2.02 21.57
N VAL A 416 3.07 -2.89 22.00
CA VAL A 416 3.41 -4.28 22.33
C VAL A 416 2.31 -5.24 21.87
N TRP A 417 2.72 -6.40 21.33
CA TRP A 417 1.83 -7.52 21.03
C TRP A 417 2.58 -8.85 21.09
N ASP A 418 1.83 -9.95 21.18
CA ASP A 418 2.37 -11.30 21.05
C ASP A 418 2.18 -11.79 19.61
N GLN A 419 3.27 -12.16 18.95
CA GLN A 419 3.27 -12.62 17.57
C GLN A 419 2.66 -14.03 17.51
N ARG A 420 1.50 -14.14 16.90
CA ARG A 420 0.73 -15.37 16.76
C ARG A 420 0.20 -15.50 15.34
N ASP A 421 -0.40 -16.64 15.03
CA ASP A 421 -1.17 -16.80 13.81
C ASP A 421 -2.23 -15.71 13.67
N SER A 422 -2.32 -15.07 12.50
CA SER A 422 -3.19 -13.92 12.28
C SER A 422 -4.68 -14.27 12.34
N PHE A 423 -5.03 -15.52 11.95
CA PHE A 423 -6.43 -15.98 11.92
C PHE A 423 -6.86 -16.65 13.22
N HIS A 424 -6.02 -17.54 13.79
CA HIS A 424 -6.36 -18.31 14.99
C HIS A 424 -5.82 -17.72 16.30
N GLY A 425 -4.78 -16.90 16.27
CA GLY A 425 -4.09 -16.43 17.47
C GLY A 425 -4.94 -15.54 18.39
N GLU A 426 -6.08 -15.01 17.93
CA GLU A 426 -7.00 -14.26 18.80
C GLU A 426 -7.81 -15.15 19.76
N GLU A 427 -7.84 -16.46 19.53
CA GLU A 427 -8.52 -17.45 20.37
C GLU A 427 -7.64 -17.92 21.55
N GLU A 428 -6.35 -17.60 21.51
CA GLU A 428 -5.40 -17.92 22.57
C GLU A 428 -5.46 -16.89 23.72
N PRO A 429 -5.32 -17.35 24.99
CA PRO A 429 -5.34 -16.44 26.13
C PRO A 429 -4.19 -15.43 26.08
N PRO A 430 -4.38 -14.19 26.59
CA PRO A 430 -3.29 -13.23 26.70
C PRO A 430 -2.22 -13.71 27.67
N ILE A 431 -1.02 -13.18 27.52
CA ILE A 431 0.14 -13.47 28.38
C ILE A 431 0.49 -12.22 29.20
N ALA A 432 0.95 -12.44 30.44
CA ALA A 432 1.41 -11.34 31.28
C ALA A 432 2.80 -10.87 30.85
N VAL A 433 2.95 -9.55 30.72
CA VAL A 433 4.21 -8.87 30.42
C VAL A 433 4.39 -7.70 31.37
N ASP A 434 5.55 -7.67 32.07
CA ASP A 434 5.91 -6.60 32.98
C ASP A 434 7.08 -5.81 32.38
N TRP A 435 6.91 -4.49 32.23
CA TRP A 435 7.91 -3.66 31.59
C TRP A 435 8.28 -2.43 32.46
N PRO A 436 9.55 -2.03 32.54
CA PRO A 436 9.95 -0.79 33.23
C PRO A 436 9.14 0.40 32.68
N TRP A 437 8.59 1.22 33.57
CA TRP A 437 7.75 2.34 33.20
C TRP A 437 8.15 3.62 33.95
N PRO A 438 8.40 4.73 33.21
CA PRO A 438 9.00 5.94 33.83
C PRO A 438 7.99 6.86 34.51
N ALA A 439 6.68 6.59 34.40
CA ALA A 439 5.62 7.43 34.95
C ALA A 439 4.83 6.73 36.06
N PRO A 440 4.17 7.45 36.96
CA PRO A 440 3.40 6.86 38.08
C PRO A 440 2.12 6.15 37.60
N GLN A 441 1.62 6.48 36.42
CA GLN A 441 0.38 5.93 35.84
C GLN A 441 0.60 5.59 34.38
N ALA A 442 -0.19 4.67 33.87
CA ALA A 442 -0.21 4.29 32.47
C ALA A 442 -1.65 4.14 31.99
N LYS A 443 -1.86 4.44 30.71
CA LYS A 443 -3.09 4.17 30.01
C LYS A 443 -2.79 3.27 28.81
N ALA A 444 -3.56 2.21 28.66
CA ALA A 444 -3.45 1.33 27.50
C ALA A 444 -4.74 1.35 26.67
N VAL A 445 -4.56 1.39 25.35
CA VAL A 445 -5.63 1.21 24.36
C VAL A 445 -5.15 0.21 23.32
N ASP A 446 -5.99 -0.72 22.91
CA ASP A 446 -5.62 -1.67 21.87
C ASP A 446 -5.87 -1.11 20.46
N ALA A 447 -5.38 -1.83 19.45
CA ALA A 447 -5.53 -1.45 18.04
C ALA A 447 -6.99 -1.35 17.56
N LEU A 448 -7.94 -1.88 18.32
CA LEU A 448 -9.38 -1.79 18.05
C LEU A 448 -10.03 -0.60 18.78
N GLY A 449 -9.25 0.19 19.53
CA GLY A 449 -9.72 1.34 20.28
C GLY A 449 -10.28 1.02 21.67
N ALA A 450 -10.22 -0.24 22.13
CA ALA A 450 -10.70 -0.62 23.45
C ALA A 450 -9.68 -0.35 24.55
N ALA A 451 -10.13 0.25 25.66
CA ALA A 451 -9.29 0.47 26.83
C ALA A 451 -8.90 -0.88 27.47
N GLN A 452 -7.64 -0.99 27.86
CA GLN A 452 -7.05 -2.17 28.50
C GLN A 452 -6.44 -1.80 29.85
N SER A 453 -6.30 -2.79 30.77
CA SER A 453 -5.63 -2.58 32.05
C SER A 453 -4.13 -2.35 31.85
N ALA A 454 -3.57 -1.38 32.58
CA ALA A 454 -2.16 -1.03 32.58
C ALA A 454 -1.75 -0.53 33.98
N ASP A 455 -1.72 -1.45 34.96
CA ASP A 455 -1.41 -1.12 36.34
C ASP A 455 0.09 -0.86 36.50
N VAL A 456 0.45 0.24 37.14
CA VAL A 456 1.85 0.56 37.46
C VAL A 456 2.14 0.21 38.93
N ILE A 457 3.02 -0.75 39.14
CA ILE A 457 3.45 -1.21 40.47
C ILE A 457 4.99 -1.25 40.48
N ASP A 458 5.60 -0.66 41.50
CA ASP A 458 7.06 -0.64 41.69
C ASP A 458 7.85 -0.17 40.44
N GLY A 459 7.32 0.84 39.72
CA GLY A 459 7.96 1.39 38.52
C GLY A 459 7.90 0.47 37.29
N ARG A 460 6.99 -0.48 37.29
CA ARG A 460 6.73 -1.38 36.15
C ARG A 460 5.26 -1.32 35.76
N VAL A 461 4.98 -1.31 34.46
CA VAL A 461 3.63 -1.48 33.93
C VAL A 461 3.36 -2.98 33.74
N HIS A 462 2.20 -3.42 34.23
CA HIS A 462 1.71 -4.80 34.12
C HIS A 462 0.65 -4.86 33.03
N LEU A 463 0.90 -5.67 31.98
CA LEU A 463 0.07 -5.74 30.79
C LEU A 463 -0.41 -7.18 30.53
N GLN A 464 -1.60 -7.30 29.97
CA GLN A 464 -2.09 -8.55 29.39
C GLN A 464 -1.96 -8.43 27.85
N VAL A 465 -0.98 -9.11 27.28
CA VAL A 465 -0.59 -8.97 25.88
C VAL A 465 -1.16 -10.14 25.07
N SER A 466 -1.83 -9.82 23.97
CA SER A 466 -2.38 -10.78 23.01
C SER A 466 -1.82 -10.52 21.62
N VAL A 467 -2.41 -11.14 20.60
CA VAL A 467 -2.12 -10.84 19.19
C VAL A 467 -2.51 -9.41 18.79
N THR A 468 -3.38 -8.75 19.58
CA THR A 468 -3.83 -7.37 19.30
C THR A 468 -2.85 -6.37 19.89
N PRO A 469 -2.20 -5.51 19.08
CA PRO A 469 -1.28 -4.49 19.56
C PRO A 469 -1.90 -3.56 20.60
N LEU A 470 -1.15 -3.28 21.67
CA LEU A 470 -1.48 -2.31 22.71
C LEU A 470 -0.61 -1.07 22.55
N PHE A 471 -1.21 0.10 22.62
CA PHE A 471 -0.53 1.39 22.79
C PHE A 471 -0.58 1.75 24.28
N VAL A 472 0.58 1.91 24.91
CA VAL A 472 0.71 2.23 26.33
C VAL A 472 1.37 3.60 26.46
N THR A 473 0.66 4.55 27.07
CA THR A 473 1.10 5.95 27.24
C THR A 473 1.11 6.33 28.72
N ALA A 474 1.91 7.32 29.10
CA ALA A 474 1.80 7.96 30.41
C ALA A 474 0.53 8.82 30.49
N GLU A 475 -0.14 8.79 31.63
CA GLU A 475 -1.20 9.76 31.95
C GLU A 475 -0.63 11.10 32.44
#